data_94566494cb7cf158438dca92e845887a
#
_entry.id   94566494cb7cf158438dca92e845887a
#
_cell.length_a   1.000
_cell.length_b   1.000
_cell.length_c   1.000
_cell.angle_alpha   90.00
_cell.angle_beta   90.00
_cell.angle_gamma   90.00
#
_symmetry.space_group_name_H-M   'P 1'
#
loop_
_entity.id
_entity.type
_entity.pdbx_description
1 polymer ?
#
loop_
_entity_poly.entity_id
_entity_poly.type
_entity_poly.pdbx_seq_one_letter_code
_entity_poly.pdbx_strand_id
1 'polypeptide(L)'
;MKEHSIDIQLSHPDDLFHLFGSNERHLRLMEQELDVVIHARTEIVQVIGQEEDCEKARQVIEALLILVNRGMTIGTPDVVTAIQMVRNDELDKFVALYEEEIIKDSYGKPIRVKTLGQKIYVDSVKNHDVTFGIGPAGTGKTFLAVTLAVTALKRGQVKRIILTRPAVEAG
;
A
#
# COMPACT_ATOMS: atom_id res chain seq x y z
N MET A 1 -1.91 -21.95 28.72
CA MET A 1 -2.71 -20.99 27.91
C MET A 1 -3.22 -21.79 26.71
N LYS A 2 -4.49 -21.66 26.33
CA LYS A 2 -5.00 -22.35 25.13
C LYS A 2 -4.50 -21.56 23.91
N GLU A 3 -3.72 -22.20 23.05
CA GLU A 3 -3.42 -21.65 21.73
C GLU A 3 -4.72 -21.60 20.92
N HIS A 4 -4.99 -20.45 20.35
CA HIS A 4 -6.08 -20.23 19.41
C HIS A 4 -5.54 -20.34 17.99
N SER A 5 -6.35 -20.82 17.05
CA SER A 5 -5.99 -20.93 15.65
C SER A 5 -7.12 -20.43 14.77
N ILE A 6 -6.79 -19.57 13.81
CA ILE A 6 -7.73 -19.03 12.82
C ILE A 6 -7.21 -19.39 11.42
N ASP A 7 -8.08 -19.93 10.59
CA ASP A 7 -7.80 -20.23 9.20
C ASP A 7 -8.44 -19.16 8.30
N ILE A 8 -7.64 -18.56 7.42
CA ILE A 8 -8.07 -17.55 6.44
C ILE A 8 -7.96 -18.17 5.06
N GLN A 9 -9.10 -18.26 4.37
CA GLN A 9 -9.15 -18.79 3.00
C GLN A 9 -8.78 -17.69 2.01
N LEU A 10 -7.85 -17.98 1.09
CA LEU A 10 -7.47 -17.12 -0.02
C LEU A 10 -8.33 -17.39 -1.25
N SER A 11 -8.54 -16.38 -2.07
CA SER A 11 -9.29 -16.50 -3.31
C SER A 11 -8.47 -17.13 -4.43
N HIS A 12 -7.15 -16.88 -4.43
CA HIS A 12 -6.21 -17.40 -5.42
C HIS A 12 -4.89 -17.79 -4.78
N PRO A 13 -4.22 -18.87 -5.24
CA PRO A 13 -2.90 -19.28 -4.73
C PRO A 13 -1.83 -18.19 -4.84
N ASP A 14 -1.90 -17.36 -5.90
CA ASP A 14 -0.94 -16.27 -6.15
C ASP A 14 -1.05 -15.14 -5.10
N ASP A 15 -2.16 -15.06 -4.38
CA ASP A 15 -2.37 -14.06 -3.32
C ASP A 15 -1.32 -14.18 -2.21
N LEU A 16 -0.82 -15.40 -1.93
CA LEU A 16 0.26 -15.62 -0.97
C LEU A 16 1.53 -14.84 -1.32
N PHE A 17 1.95 -14.89 -2.59
CA PHE A 17 3.13 -14.19 -3.04
C PHE A 17 2.94 -12.66 -2.96
N HIS A 18 1.78 -12.18 -3.38
CA HIS A 18 1.46 -10.76 -3.35
C HIS A 18 1.33 -10.22 -1.93
N LEU A 19 0.79 -11.02 -1.01
CA LEU A 19 0.59 -10.65 0.39
C LEU A 19 1.90 -10.68 1.18
N PHE A 20 2.64 -11.80 1.12
CA PHE A 20 3.83 -12.01 1.95
C PHE A 20 5.13 -11.53 1.33
N GLY A 21 5.13 -11.25 0.01
CA GLY A 21 6.28 -10.73 -0.71
C GLY A 21 7.40 -11.76 -0.89
N SER A 22 8.50 -11.34 -1.51
CA SER A 22 9.66 -12.19 -1.69
C SER A 22 10.28 -12.58 -0.34
N ASN A 23 10.63 -13.86 -0.18
CA ASN A 23 11.21 -14.44 1.03
C ASN A 23 10.32 -14.27 2.29
N GLU A 24 9.00 -14.18 2.13
CA GLU A 24 8.03 -14.13 3.23
C GLU A 24 8.31 -13.01 4.25
N ARG A 25 8.92 -11.91 3.80
CA ARG A 25 9.34 -10.82 4.70
C ARG A 25 8.17 -10.15 5.41
N HIS A 26 7.00 -10.07 4.76
CA HIS A 26 5.80 -9.47 5.36
C HIS A 26 5.19 -10.41 6.39
N LEU A 27 5.24 -11.74 6.13
CA LEU A 27 4.81 -12.76 7.08
C LEU A 27 5.62 -12.64 8.39
N ARG A 28 6.96 -12.66 8.28
CA ARG A 28 7.84 -12.54 9.46
C ARG A 28 7.62 -11.24 10.23
N LEU A 29 7.35 -10.15 9.51
CA LEU A 29 7.04 -8.87 10.13
C LEU A 29 5.74 -8.94 10.94
N MET A 30 4.68 -9.56 10.37
CA MET A 30 3.40 -9.75 11.07
C MET A 30 3.56 -10.65 12.30
N GLU A 31 4.30 -11.76 12.18
CA GLU A 31 4.57 -12.66 13.31
C GLU A 31 5.26 -11.92 14.48
N GLN A 32 6.30 -11.13 14.16
CA GLN A 32 7.05 -10.38 15.18
C GLN A 32 6.23 -9.27 15.83
N GLU A 33 5.46 -8.55 15.04
CA GLU A 33 4.72 -7.38 15.53
C GLU A 33 3.40 -7.75 16.21
N LEU A 34 2.78 -8.87 15.85
CA LEU A 34 1.47 -9.28 16.39
C LEU A 34 1.56 -10.48 17.35
N ASP A 35 2.77 -10.98 17.63
CA ASP A 35 3.03 -12.12 18.54
C ASP A 35 2.22 -13.37 18.17
N VAL A 36 2.23 -13.71 16.88
CA VAL A 36 1.55 -14.87 16.31
C VAL A 36 2.52 -15.71 15.48
N VAL A 37 2.14 -16.97 15.21
CA VAL A 37 2.79 -17.85 14.23
C VAL A 37 1.88 -17.98 13.02
N ILE A 38 2.42 -17.80 11.81
CA ILE A 38 1.66 -17.83 10.57
C ILE A 38 2.15 -18.96 9.67
N HIS A 39 1.28 -19.89 9.36
CA HIS A 39 1.53 -20.95 8.39
C HIS A 39 0.76 -20.70 7.10
N ALA A 40 1.47 -20.44 6.01
CA ALA A 40 0.89 -20.21 4.69
C ALA A 40 1.01 -21.48 3.84
N ARG A 41 -0.12 -22.04 3.38
CA ARG A 41 -0.16 -23.23 2.52
C ARG A 41 -1.19 -23.04 1.42
N THR A 42 -0.73 -23.06 0.19
CA THR A 42 -1.52 -23.01 -1.06
C THR A 42 -2.65 -21.97 -1.07
N GLU A 43 -3.75 -22.21 -0.37
CA GLU A 43 -4.93 -21.34 -0.33
C GLU A 43 -5.41 -21.03 1.09
N ILE A 44 -4.66 -21.45 2.10
CA ILE A 44 -5.00 -21.24 3.52
C ILE A 44 -3.84 -20.57 4.23
N VAL A 45 -4.15 -19.52 4.95
CA VAL A 45 -3.26 -18.88 5.93
C VAL A 45 -3.78 -19.20 7.30
N GLN A 46 -3.03 -20.00 8.05
CA GLN A 46 -3.34 -20.35 9.43
C GLN A 46 -2.57 -19.42 10.37
N VAL A 47 -3.26 -18.77 11.28
CA VAL A 47 -2.70 -17.90 12.31
C VAL A 47 -2.88 -18.55 13.67
N ILE A 48 -1.81 -18.68 14.45
CA ILE A 48 -1.78 -19.37 15.76
C ILE A 48 -1.19 -18.42 16.80
N GLY A 49 -1.87 -18.26 17.95
CA GLY A 49 -1.42 -17.39 19.05
C GLY A 49 -2.47 -17.22 20.12
N GLN A 50 -2.46 -16.08 20.82
CA GLN A 50 -3.56 -15.69 21.69
C GLN A 50 -4.77 -15.24 20.84
N GLU A 51 -5.96 -15.40 21.36
CA GLU A 51 -7.21 -15.11 20.63
C GLU A 51 -7.25 -13.66 20.09
N GLU A 52 -6.89 -12.69 20.93
CA GLU A 52 -6.85 -11.26 20.53
C GLU A 52 -5.80 -10.98 19.44
N ASP A 53 -4.61 -11.58 19.54
CA ASP A 53 -3.52 -11.39 18.58
C ASP A 53 -3.82 -12.07 17.24
N CYS A 54 -4.42 -13.27 17.28
CA CYS A 54 -4.93 -13.96 16.09
C CYS A 54 -5.99 -13.12 15.37
N GLU A 55 -6.89 -12.49 16.10
CA GLU A 55 -7.94 -11.65 15.53
C GLU A 55 -7.36 -10.39 14.87
N LYS A 56 -6.39 -9.73 15.51
CA LYS A 56 -5.66 -8.59 14.91
C LYS A 56 -4.92 -9.00 13.65
N ALA A 57 -4.23 -10.13 13.68
CA ALA A 57 -3.51 -10.66 12.51
C ALA A 57 -4.47 -10.99 11.36
N ARG A 58 -5.63 -11.62 11.66
CA ARG A 58 -6.68 -11.87 10.68
C ARG A 58 -7.14 -10.59 10.00
N GLN A 59 -7.47 -9.57 10.78
CA GLN A 59 -7.93 -8.27 10.26
C GLN A 59 -6.89 -7.61 9.37
N VAL A 60 -5.60 -7.62 9.75
CA VAL A 60 -4.50 -7.09 8.94
C VAL A 60 -4.39 -7.85 7.61
N ILE A 61 -4.41 -9.18 7.64
CA ILE A 61 -4.32 -10.02 6.45
C ILE A 61 -5.50 -9.75 5.51
N GLU A 62 -6.73 -9.70 6.02
CA GLU A 62 -7.93 -9.42 5.23
C GLU A 62 -7.89 -8.02 4.59
N ALA A 63 -7.46 -7.00 5.34
CA ALA A 63 -7.32 -5.64 4.81
C ALA A 63 -6.28 -5.56 3.67
N LEU A 64 -5.14 -6.24 3.82
CA LEU A 64 -4.12 -6.33 2.78
C LEU A 64 -4.62 -7.11 1.55
N LEU A 65 -5.37 -8.20 1.75
CA LEU A 65 -5.99 -8.97 0.65
C LEU A 65 -6.97 -8.13 -0.16
N ILE A 66 -7.72 -7.23 0.45
CA ILE A 66 -8.57 -6.29 -0.29
C ILE A 66 -7.75 -5.46 -1.28
N LEU A 67 -6.56 -4.99 -0.89
CA LEU A 67 -5.67 -4.24 -1.77
C LEU A 67 -5.08 -5.12 -2.88
N VAL A 68 -4.63 -6.34 -2.54
CA VAL A 68 -4.13 -7.33 -3.52
C VAL A 68 -5.20 -7.62 -4.58
N ASN A 69 -6.43 -7.91 -4.16
CA ASN A 69 -7.55 -8.20 -5.07
C ASN A 69 -7.93 -6.99 -5.96
N ARG A 70 -7.56 -5.78 -5.57
CA ARG A 70 -7.69 -4.56 -6.40
C ARG A 70 -6.48 -4.34 -7.32
N GLY A 71 -5.54 -5.28 -7.38
CA GLY A 71 -4.33 -5.21 -8.21
C GLY A 71 -3.27 -4.25 -7.68
N MET A 72 -3.28 -3.97 -6.39
CA MET A 72 -2.26 -3.14 -5.73
C MET A 72 -1.06 -3.97 -5.32
N THR A 73 0.12 -3.38 -5.36
CA THR A 73 1.35 -4.01 -4.89
C THR A 73 1.57 -3.67 -3.43
N ILE A 74 1.62 -4.68 -2.58
CA ILE A 74 1.89 -4.53 -1.15
C ILE A 74 3.39 -4.41 -0.89
N GLY A 75 3.76 -3.38 -0.15
CA GLY A 75 5.12 -3.18 0.35
C GLY A 75 5.20 -3.23 1.88
N THR A 76 6.41 -3.32 2.41
CA THR A 76 6.63 -3.30 3.87
C THR A 76 5.96 -2.10 4.58
N PRO A 77 5.98 -0.86 4.03
CA PRO A 77 5.28 0.27 4.66
C PRO A 77 3.76 0.07 4.77
N ASP A 78 3.15 -0.64 3.81
CA ASP A 78 1.70 -0.91 3.82
C ASP A 78 1.36 -1.87 4.97
N VAL A 79 2.18 -2.92 5.16
CA VAL A 79 2.03 -3.89 6.26
C VAL A 79 2.21 -3.20 7.61
N VAL A 80 3.27 -2.38 7.77
CA VAL A 80 3.52 -1.61 9.01
C VAL A 80 2.33 -0.71 9.34
N THR A 81 1.80 -0.02 8.33
CA THR A 81 0.64 0.86 8.51
C THR A 81 -0.60 0.07 8.93
N ALA A 82 -0.90 -1.07 8.29
CA ALA A 82 -2.03 -1.91 8.66
C ALA A 82 -1.91 -2.40 10.12
N ILE A 83 -0.71 -2.84 10.53
CA ILE A 83 -0.44 -3.25 11.92
C ILE A 83 -0.63 -2.09 12.91
N GLN A 84 -0.14 -0.90 12.58
CA GLN A 84 -0.35 0.27 13.44
C GLN A 84 -1.83 0.65 13.56
N MET A 85 -2.55 0.61 12.45
CA MET A 85 -3.97 0.96 12.42
C MET A 85 -4.84 -0.07 13.17
N VAL A 86 -4.52 -1.37 13.09
CA VAL A 86 -5.26 -2.38 13.88
C VAL A 86 -5.04 -2.21 15.38
N ARG A 87 -3.83 -1.83 15.80
CA ARG A 87 -3.52 -1.53 17.21
C ARG A 87 -4.28 -0.31 17.75
N ASN A 88 -4.66 0.61 16.87
CA ASN A 88 -5.37 1.85 17.20
C ASN A 88 -6.89 1.76 16.92
N ASP A 89 -7.41 0.59 16.57
CA ASP A 89 -8.81 0.38 16.16
C ASP A 89 -9.26 1.28 14.99
N GLU A 90 -8.33 1.56 14.04
CA GLU A 90 -8.57 2.42 12.87
C GLU A 90 -8.44 1.70 11.53
N LEU A 91 -8.36 0.36 11.53
CA LEU A 91 -8.10 -0.43 10.32
C LEU A 91 -9.21 -0.31 9.27
N ASP A 92 -10.42 0.02 9.66
CA ASP A 92 -11.54 0.34 8.77
C ASP A 92 -11.21 1.46 7.78
N LYS A 93 -10.32 2.39 8.17
CA LYS A 93 -9.86 3.51 7.33
C LYS A 93 -8.71 3.12 6.39
N PHE A 94 -8.08 1.95 6.59
CA PHE A 94 -6.88 1.54 5.85
C PHE A 94 -7.12 1.48 4.34
N VAL A 95 -8.17 0.81 3.91
CA VAL A 95 -8.49 0.65 2.49
C VAL A 95 -8.81 2.01 1.84
N ALA A 96 -9.47 2.90 2.57
CA ALA A 96 -9.81 4.24 2.08
C ALA A 96 -8.57 5.10 1.76
N LEU A 97 -7.40 4.83 2.37
CA LEU A 97 -6.16 5.52 2.02
C LEU A 97 -5.78 5.37 0.54
N TYR A 98 -6.22 4.29 -0.10
CA TYR A 98 -5.88 3.93 -1.48
C TYR A 98 -7.02 4.18 -2.49
N GLU A 99 -8.18 4.63 -2.04
CA GLU A 99 -9.36 4.80 -2.91
C GLU A 99 -9.36 6.09 -3.71
N GLU A 100 -8.57 7.07 -3.29
CA GLU A 100 -8.57 8.39 -3.91
C GLU A 100 -8.11 8.34 -5.38
N GLU A 101 -8.99 8.76 -6.28
CA GLU A 101 -8.69 8.96 -7.69
C GLU A 101 -7.96 10.29 -7.89
N ILE A 102 -6.78 10.24 -8.49
CA ILE A 102 -6.01 11.45 -8.80
C ILE A 102 -6.61 12.14 -10.04
N ILE A 103 -6.77 11.36 -11.13
CA ILE A 103 -7.34 11.77 -12.41
C ILE A 103 -7.71 10.53 -13.23
N LYS A 104 -8.52 10.68 -14.29
CA LYS A 104 -8.69 9.65 -15.32
C LYS A 104 -7.71 9.85 -16.47
N ASP A 105 -7.17 8.76 -16.98
CA ASP A 105 -6.33 8.77 -18.19
C ASP A 105 -7.16 9.06 -19.45
N SER A 106 -6.51 9.04 -20.63
CA SER A 106 -7.17 9.29 -21.92
C SER A 106 -8.23 8.23 -22.29
N TYR A 107 -8.21 7.08 -21.67
CA TYR A 107 -9.17 5.98 -21.87
C TYR A 107 -10.26 5.95 -20.80
N GLY A 108 -10.31 6.95 -19.92
CA GLY A 108 -11.28 7.01 -18.82
C GLY A 108 -10.94 6.13 -17.62
N LYS A 109 -9.76 5.46 -17.61
CA LYS A 109 -9.32 4.62 -16.51
C LYS A 109 -8.79 5.49 -15.36
N PRO A 110 -9.24 5.26 -14.11
CA PRO A 110 -8.78 6.04 -12.98
C PRO A 110 -7.30 5.75 -12.64
N ILE A 111 -6.53 6.82 -12.45
CA ILE A 111 -5.17 6.76 -11.91
C ILE A 111 -5.27 6.96 -10.40
N ARG A 112 -4.79 5.96 -9.66
CA ARG A 112 -4.76 5.92 -8.19
C ARG A 112 -3.35 5.65 -7.70
N VAL A 113 -3.11 5.94 -6.43
CA VAL A 113 -1.89 5.48 -5.75
C VAL A 113 -1.91 3.95 -5.63
N LYS A 114 -0.72 3.36 -5.60
CA LYS A 114 -0.53 1.91 -5.49
C LYS A 114 0.22 1.49 -4.24
N THR A 115 0.76 2.45 -3.50
CA THR A 115 1.49 2.23 -2.24
C THR A 115 1.28 3.41 -1.31
N LEU A 116 1.48 3.19 0.00
CA LEU A 116 1.43 4.25 0.99
C LEU A 116 2.44 5.38 0.71
N GLY A 117 3.67 5.03 0.27
CA GLY A 117 4.68 6.02 -0.10
C GLY A 117 4.22 6.94 -1.24
N GLN A 118 3.51 6.40 -2.23
CA GLN A 118 2.88 7.19 -3.29
C GLN A 118 1.76 8.09 -2.74
N LYS A 119 0.95 7.59 -1.80
CA LYS A 119 -0.10 8.39 -1.14
C LYS A 119 0.49 9.58 -0.39
N ILE A 120 1.51 9.35 0.43
CA ILE A 120 2.22 10.41 1.15
C ILE A 120 2.77 11.46 0.18
N TYR A 121 3.38 11.03 -0.94
CA TYR A 121 3.90 11.93 -1.97
C TYR A 121 2.79 12.77 -2.61
N VAL A 122 1.68 12.15 -2.99
CA VAL A 122 0.52 12.85 -3.58
C VAL A 122 -0.05 13.89 -2.62
N ASP A 123 -0.22 13.53 -1.35
CA ASP A 123 -0.73 14.45 -0.32
C ASP A 123 0.26 15.60 -0.05
N SER A 124 1.57 15.30 -0.06
CA SER A 124 2.59 16.33 0.09
C SER A 124 2.54 17.35 -1.04
N VAL A 125 2.41 16.90 -2.30
CA VAL A 125 2.29 17.81 -3.46
C VAL A 125 1.02 18.66 -3.40
N LYS A 126 -0.07 18.12 -2.87
CA LYS A 126 -1.35 18.86 -2.75
C LYS A 126 -1.32 19.95 -1.66
N ASN A 127 -0.53 19.73 -0.62
CA ASN A 127 -0.57 20.56 0.58
C ASN A 127 0.65 21.48 0.75
N HIS A 128 1.65 21.42 -0.14
CA HIS A 128 2.87 22.21 -0.05
C HIS A 128 3.21 22.84 -1.41
N ASP A 129 3.79 24.02 -1.38
CA ASP A 129 4.22 24.76 -2.59
C ASP A 129 5.46 24.11 -3.26
N VAL A 130 6.31 23.48 -2.45
CA VAL A 130 7.51 22.78 -2.92
C VAL A 130 7.59 21.40 -2.29
N THR A 131 7.74 20.37 -3.11
CA THR A 131 7.84 18.97 -2.66
C THR A 131 9.02 18.28 -3.32
N PHE A 132 9.82 17.56 -2.53
CA PHE A 132 10.91 16.72 -3.00
C PHE A 132 10.51 15.24 -2.99
N GLY A 133 10.57 14.59 -4.17
CA GLY A 133 10.33 13.16 -4.29
C GLY A 133 11.66 12.40 -4.31
N ILE A 134 12.03 11.76 -3.21
CA ILE A 134 13.26 10.97 -3.08
C ILE A 134 12.90 9.48 -2.99
N GLY A 135 13.68 8.65 -3.66
CA GLY A 135 13.49 7.19 -3.61
C GLY A 135 14.07 6.47 -4.83
N PRO A 136 14.07 5.12 -4.83
CA PRO A 136 14.62 4.29 -5.90
C PRO A 136 13.98 4.55 -7.27
N ALA A 137 14.67 4.15 -8.35
CA ALA A 137 14.10 4.17 -9.69
C ALA A 137 12.87 3.24 -9.78
N GLY A 138 11.96 3.55 -10.69
CA GLY A 138 10.77 2.71 -10.93
C GLY A 138 9.62 2.83 -9.92
N THR A 139 9.73 3.66 -8.89
CA THR A 139 8.69 3.82 -7.85
C THR A 139 7.54 4.76 -8.26
N GLY A 140 7.53 5.28 -9.48
CA GLY A 140 6.45 6.12 -10.01
C GLY A 140 6.54 7.61 -9.66
N LYS A 141 7.63 8.11 -9.08
CA LYS A 141 7.79 9.53 -8.70
C LYS A 141 7.49 10.51 -9.84
N THR A 142 8.19 10.37 -10.95
CA THR A 142 8.01 11.24 -12.14
C THR A 142 6.60 11.09 -12.73
N PHE A 143 6.08 9.87 -12.83
CA PHE A 143 4.73 9.61 -13.31
C PHE A 143 3.68 10.34 -12.46
N LEU A 144 3.76 10.24 -11.15
CA LEU A 144 2.83 10.92 -10.24
C LEU A 144 3.00 12.44 -10.29
N ALA A 145 4.24 12.95 -10.35
CA ALA A 145 4.50 14.38 -10.49
C ALA A 145 3.82 14.96 -11.75
N VAL A 146 4.00 14.30 -12.89
CA VAL A 146 3.37 14.69 -14.15
C VAL A 146 1.85 14.56 -14.06
N THR A 147 1.34 13.47 -13.49
CA THR A 147 -0.10 13.25 -13.29
C THR A 147 -0.73 14.38 -12.46
N LEU A 148 -0.08 14.78 -11.37
CA LEU A 148 -0.56 15.88 -10.50
C LEU A 148 -0.48 17.22 -11.21
N ALA A 149 0.60 17.50 -11.95
CA ALA A 149 0.75 18.73 -12.75
C ALA A 149 -0.35 18.84 -13.81
N VAL A 150 -0.63 17.76 -14.55
CA VAL A 150 -1.73 17.72 -15.53
C VAL A 150 -3.09 17.89 -14.85
N THR A 151 -3.27 17.30 -13.68
CA THR A 151 -4.50 17.47 -12.90
C THR A 151 -4.72 18.93 -12.51
N ALA A 152 -3.68 19.59 -12.00
CA ALA A 152 -3.71 20.99 -11.62
C ALA A 152 -4.02 21.90 -12.83
N LEU A 153 -3.41 21.60 -14.00
CA LEU A 153 -3.68 22.33 -15.24
C LEU A 153 -5.12 22.15 -15.71
N LYS A 154 -5.62 20.90 -15.74
CA LYS A 154 -7.01 20.60 -16.16
C LYS A 154 -8.05 21.23 -15.22
N ARG A 155 -7.72 21.38 -13.94
CA ARG A 155 -8.58 22.04 -12.93
C ARG A 155 -8.43 23.56 -12.93
N GLY A 156 -7.59 24.12 -13.79
CA GLY A 156 -7.36 25.59 -13.86
C GLY A 156 -6.60 26.16 -12.65
N GLN A 157 -6.02 25.31 -11.81
CA GLN A 157 -5.23 25.73 -10.64
C GLN A 157 -3.90 26.38 -11.06
N VAL A 158 -3.36 25.97 -12.20
CA VAL A 158 -2.15 26.55 -12.80
C VAL A 158 -2.40 26.88 -14.28
N LYS A 159 -1.69 27.88 -14.81
CA LYS A 159 -1.83 28.33 -16.20
C LYS A 159 -0.97 27.54 -17.18
N ARG A 160 0.10 26.92 -16.71
CA ARG A 160 1.07 26.16 -17.53
C ARG A 160 1.87 25.20 -16.65
N ILE A 161 2.45 24.19 -17.30
CA ILE A 161 3.39 23.24 -16.71
C ILE A 161 4.77 23.59 -17.27
N ILE A 162 5.78 23.66 -16.41
CA ILE A 162 7.18 23.82 -16.80
C ILE A 162 7.92 22.54 -16.41
N LEU A 163 8.51 21.87 -17.40
CA LEU A 163 9.35 20.70 -17.19
C LEU A 163 10.80 21.11 -17.37
N THR A 164 11.63 20.77 -16.40
CA THR A 164 13.07 21.02 -16.48
C THR A 164 13.84 19.77 -16.11
N ARG A 165 14.97 19.60 -16.75
CA ARG A 165 15.91 18.50 -16.51
C ARG A 165 17.33 19.02 -16.68
N PRO A 166 18.28 18.63 -15.82
CA PRO A 166 19.70 18.95 -16.04
C PRO A 166 20.17 18.47 -17.43
N ALA A 167 20.99 19.27 -18.10
CA ALA A 167 21.55 18.93 -19.41
C ALA A 167 22.61 17.81 -19.31
N VAL A 168 23.21 17.65 -18.13
CA VAL A 168 24.18 16.59 -17.80
C VAL A 168 23.58 15.68 -16.76
N GLU A 169 23.62 14.37 -17.00
CA GLU A 169 23.23 13.38 -15.98
C GLU A 169 24.22 13.51 -14.83
N ALA A 170 23.69 13.70 -13.62
CA ALA A 170 24.47 13.51 -12.41
C ALA A 170 24.76 12.00 -12.32
N GLY A 171 26.01 11.64 -12.58
CA GLY A 171 26.49 10.26 -12.57
C GLY A 171 26.42 9.60 -11.20
#